data_322b24d76f7fe034ac2048a8fa7d6ac6
#
_entry.id   322b24d76f7fe034ac2048a8fa7d6ac6
#
_cell.length_a   1.000
_cell.length_b   1.000
_cell.length_c   1.000
_cell.angle_alpha   90.00
_cell.angle_beta   90.00
_cell.angle_gamma   90.00
#
_symmetry.space_group_name_H-M   'P 1'
#
loop_
_entity.id
_entity.type
_entity.pdbx_description
1 polymer ?
#
loop_
_entity_poly.entity_id
_entity_poly.type
_entity_poly.pdbx_seq_one_letter_code
_entity_poly.pdbx_strand_id
1 'polypeptide(L)'
;FLADTLKQFLIECGFTSVSVEHKYWDNARIGDDSSRRVPDVLATHPTTGREYVIDCRIFWNTMSDSSSGGYASYTTTGVGCKRGEAQKTRSWEKAMKRKLAEGYDDIEFVPFSIEVGGVWGPAARRFFDGCLDAANTDRDIDFYHWSSQSFGDFWKDALSVLMARERARIGLAASKGDWPRRIAAYARDEQEDAAAYADS
;
A
#
# COMPACT_ATOMS: atom_id res chain seq x y z
N PHE A 1 -6.09 2.12 8.67
CA PHE A 1 -5.33 1.07 9.39
C PHE A 1 -3.96 0.77 8.76
N LEU A 2 -3.86 0.24 7.51
CA LEU A 2 -2.54 -0.07 6.93
C LEU A 2 -1.72 1.21 6.74
N ALA A 3 -2.31 2.25 6.18
CA ALA A 3 -1.67 3.55 6.01
C ALA A 3 -1.20 4.16 7.35
N ASP A 4 -2.00 4.07 8.40
CA ASP A 4 -1.63 4.59 9.73
C ASP A 4 -0.46 3.81 10.34
N THR A 5 -0.49 2.47 10.20
CA THR A 5 0.61 1.61 10.67
C THR A 5 1.89 1.91 9.90
N LEU A 6 1.79 2.07 8.57
CA LEU A 6 2.92 2.41 7.72
C LEU A 6 3.45 3.83 8.04
N LYS A 7 2.56 4.80 8.29
CA LYS A 7 2.95 6.13 8.75
C LYS A 7 3.82 6.05 10.00
N GLN A 8 3.37 5.29 11.01
CA GLN A 8 4.11 5.16 12.25
C GLN A 8 5.48 4.51 12.03
N PHE A 9 5.54 3.44 11.24
CA PHE A 9 6.80 2.81 10.84
C PHE A 9 7.77 3.80 10.19
N LEU A 10 7.29 4.61 9.23
CA LEU A 10 8.11 5.59 8.53
C LEU A 10 8.63 6.69 9.46
N ILE A 11 7.79 7.18 10.38
CA ILE A 11 8.22 8.13 11.40
C ILE A 11 9.35 7.54 12.26
N GLU A 12 9.20 6.29 12.67
CA GLU A 12 10.21 5.61 13.47
C GLU A 12 11.49 5.27 12.67
N CYS A 13 11.39 5.09 11.36
CA CYS A 13 12.55 5.04 10.45
C CYS A 13 13.23 6.41 10.25
N GLY A 14 12.67 7.48 10.78
CA GLY A 14 13.22 8.83 10.66
C GLY A 14 12.78 9.62 9.45
N PHE A 15 11.80 9.12 8.69
CA PHE A 15 11.21 9.87 7.58
C PHE A 15 10.53 11.14 8.08
N THR A 16 10.60 12.19 7.28
CA THR A 16 9.99 13.49 7.57
C THR A 16 8.74 13.72 6.71
N SER A 17 7.96 14.75 7.05
CA SER A 17 6.75 15.14 6.31
C SER A 17 5.77 13.97 6.08
N VAL A 18 5.69 13.02 7.03
CA VAL A 18 4.84 11.85 6.88
C VAL A 18 3.37 12.22 7.12
N SER A 19 2.55 12.07 6.09
CA SER A 19 1.11 12.37 6.13
C SER A 19 0.28 11.25 5.52
N VAL A 20 -0.98 11.11 5.98
CA VAL A 20 -1.96 10.14 5.46
C VAL A 20 -3.04 10.90 4.71
N GLU A 21 -3.54 10.34 3.59
CA GLU A 21 -4.60 10.89 2.76
C GLU A 21 -4.41 12.36 2.38
N HIS A 22 -3.25 12.68 1.81
CA HIS A 22 -2.93 14.06 1.41
C HIS A 22 -3.73 14.51 0.20
N LYS A 23 -4.93 15.04 0.44
CA LYS A 23 -5.94 15.39 -0.58
C LYS A 23 -5.49 16.43 -1.63
N TYR A 24 -4.48 17.21 -1.31
CA TYR A 24 -3.97 18.28 -2.19
C TYR A 24 -2.66 17.93 -2.89
N TRP A 25 -2.22 16.69 -2.80
CA TRP A 25 -0.98 16.28 -3.44
C TRP A 25 -1.07 16.40 -4.96
N ASP A 26 -2.19 16.01 -5.54
CA ASP A 26 -2.42 16.09 -6.97
C ASP A 26 -3.27 17.33 -7.30
N ASN A 27 -2.66 18.30 -8.00
CA ASN A 27 -3.27 19.56 -8.41
C ASN A 27 -4.11 19.45 -9.69
N ALA A 28 -4.56 18.25 -10.07
CA ALA A 28 -5.46 18.08 -11.21
C ALA A 28 -6.65 19.03 -11.11
N ARG A 29 -6.98 19.74 -12.22
CA ARG A 29 -8.06 20.72 -12.25
C ARG A 29 -9.40 20.05 -11.89
N ILE A 30 -10.25 20.77 -11.17
CA ILE A 30 -11.64 20.40 -10.94
C ILE A 30 -12.30 20.23 -12.32
N GLY A 31 -12.65 18.99 -12.68
CA GLY A 31 -13.18 18.65 -14.02
C GLY A 31 -12.41 17.54 -14.73
N ASP A 32 -11.16 17.29 -14.36
CA ASP A 32 -10.39 16.11 -14.75
C ASP A 32 -10.29 15.12 -13.56
N ASP A 33 -11.42 14.90 -12.93
CA ASP A 33 -11.53 14.20 -11.61
C ASP A 33 -11.13 12.72 -11.70
N SER A 34 -11.30 12.11 -12.87
CA SER A 34 -10.94 10.68 -13.08
C SER A 34 -9.44 10.40 -12.98
N SER A 35 -8.61 11.42 -13.15
CA SER A 35 -7.14 11.29 -13.11
C SER A 35 -6.52 11.77 -11.81
N ARG A 36 -7.31 12.41 -10.92
CA ARG A 36 -6.83 12.89 -9.63
C ARG A 36 -6.55 11.71 -8.70
N ARG A 37 -5.38 11.75 -8.08
CA ARG A 37 -4.97 10.70 -7.13
C ARG A 37 -4.70 11.28 -5.75
N VAL A 38 -5.14 10.55 -4.74
CA VAL A 38 -4.86 10.85 -3.33
C VAL A 38 -3.99 9.74 -2.80
N PRO A 39 -2.73 10.02 -2.44
CA PRO A 39 -1.87 9.01 -1.84
C PRO A 39 -2.36 8.62 -0.45
N ASP A 40 -2.28 7.34 -0.13
CA ASP A 40 -2.58 6.86 1.23
C ASP A 40 -1.54 7.37 2.22
N VAL A 41 -0.26 7.39 1.82
CA VAL A 41 0.83 7.93 2.63
C VAL A 41 1.78 8.74 1.75
N LEU A 42 2.20 9.91 2.23
CA LEU A 42 3.35 10.66 1.74
C LEU A 42 4.45 10.62 2.79
N ALA A 43 5.71 10.56 2.35
CA ALA A 43 6.86 10.62 3.24
C ALA A 43 8.09 11.14 2.52
N THR A 44 8.95 11.88 3.21
CA THR A 44 10.23 12.36 2.67
C THR A 44 11.38 11.60 3.33
N HIS A 45 12.28 11.05 2.51
CA HIS A 45 13.44 10.31 2.98
C HIS A 45 14.40 11.24 3.74
N PRO A 46 14.85 10.88 4.95
CA PRO A 46 15.58 11.78 5.83
C PRO A 46 16.94 12.26 5.27
N THR A 47 17.59 11.42 4.48
CA THR A 47 18.94 11.69 3.97
C THR A 47 18.94 12.22 2.54
N THR A 48 18.12 11.64 1.66
CA THR A 48 18.13 12.00 0.23
C THR A 48 17.16 13.13 -0.10
N GLY A 49 16.15 13.38 0.74
CA GLY A 49 15.08 14.33 0.46
C GLY A 49 14.03 13.80 -0.53
N ARG A 50 14.19 12.57 -1.02
CA ARG A 50 13.24 11.95 -1.96
C ARG A 50 11.85 11.86 -1.37
N GLU A 51 10.84 12.27 -2.12
CA GLU A 51 9.44 12.13 -1.76
C GLU A 51 8.90 10.77 -2.22
N TYR A 52 8.33 10.01 -1.29
CA TYR A 52 7.62 8.77 -1.57
C TYR A 52 6.13 8.97 -1.56
N VAL A 53 5.49 8.59 -2.65
CA VAL A 53 4.03 8.58 -2.85
C VAL A 53 3.57 7.13 -2.72
N ILE A 54 2.91 6.79 -1.63
CA ILE A 54 2.61 5.41 -1.29
C ILE A 54 1.10 5.19 -1.38
N ASP A 55 0.70 4.17 -2.12
CA ASP A 55 -0.68 3.73 -2.26
C ASP A 55 -0.80 2.29 -1.74
N CYS A 56 -1.51 2.14 -0.62
CA CYS A 56 -1.62 0.91 0.14
C CYS A 56 -2.76 0.03 -0.38
N ARG A 57 -2.54 -1.28 -0.43
CA ARG A 57 -3.60 -2.24 -0.75
C ARG A 57 -3.46 -3.54 0.01
N ILE A 58 -4.59 -4.02 0.54
CA ILE A 58 -4.70 -5.37 1.11
C ILE A 58 -5.40 -6.26 0.08
N PHE A 59 -4.70 -7.29 -0.38
CA PHE A 59 -5.23 -8.24 -1.35
C PHE A 59 -5.89 -9.44 -0.70
N TRP A 60 -7.05 -9.78 -1.25
CA TRP A 60 -7.81 -10.96 -0.93
C TRP A 60 -7.65 -11.97 -2.05
N ASN A 61 -7.10 -13.13 -1.75
CA ASN A 61 -7.12 -14.27 -2.67
C ASN A 61 -8.50 -14.93 -2.58
N THR A 62 -9.51 -14.39 -3.27
CA THR A 62 -10.83 -15.00 -3.35
C THR A 62 -10.94 -15.89 -4.58
N MET A 63 -11.70 -16.99 -4.44
CA MET A 63 -11.95 -17.96 -5.53
C MET A 63 -12.82 -17.39 -6.65
N SER A 64 -13.35 -16.18 -6.51
CA SER A 64 -14.41 -15.65 -7.40
C SER A 64 -13.90 -14.94 -8.65
N ASP A 65 -12.59 -14.77 -8.81
CA ASP A 65 -12.04 -14.07 -9.98
C ASP A 65 -11.72 -15.03 -11.12
N SER A 66 -12.77 -15.71 -11.61
CA SER A 66 -12.68 -16.65 -12.75
C SER A 66 -12.45 -15.94 -14.09
N SER A 67 -12.77 -14.64 -14.19
CA SER A 67 -12.69 -13.88 -15.44
C SER A 67 -11.29 -13.37 -15.79
N SER A 68 -10.40 -13.23 -14.79
CA SER A 68 -9.07 -12.64 -14.94
C SER A 68 -7.90 -13.59 -14.61
N GLY A 69 -8.12 -14.90 -14.66
CA GLY A 69 -7.09 -15.89 -14.28
C GLY A 69 -6.90 -16.01 -12.77
N GLY A 70 -7.95 -15.78 -12.00
CA GLY A 70 -7.99 -15.85 -10.52
C GLY A 70 -7.51 -17.17 -9.93
N TYR A 71 -7.56 -18.24 -10.70
CA TYR A 71 -7.03 -19.54 -10.28
C TYR A 71 -5.54 -19.50 -9.94
N ALA A 72 -4.76 -18.68 -10.65
CA ALA A 72 -3.33 -18.56 -10.40
C ALA A 72 -3.02 -17.79 -9.09
N SER A 73 -3.86 -16.82 -8.69
CA SER A 73 -3.67 -16.10 -7.43
C SER A 73 -4.04 -16.93 -6.21
N TYR A 74 -4.95 -17.90 -6.40
CA TYR A 74 -5.38 -18.80 -5.35
C TYR A 74 -4.34 -19.90 -5.06
N THR A 75 -3.67 -20.39 -6.10
CA THR A 75 -2.70 -21.49 -6.00
C THR A 75 -1.26 -21.04 -5.85
N THR A 76 -0.96 -19.79 -6.20
CA THR A 76 0.40 -19.27 -6.22
C THR A 76 0.52 -18.04 -5.32
N THR A 77 1.30 -18.17 -4.28
CA THR A 77 1.59 -17.13 -3.29
C THR A 77 2.15 -15.87 -3.94
N GLY A 78 1.60 -14.70 -3.59
CA GLY A 78 2.09 -13.39 -4.03
C GLY A 78 1.68 -12.95 -5.44
N VAL A 79 0.90 -13.75 -6.16
CA VAL A 79 0.40 -13.36 -7.50
C VAL A 79 -0.58 -12.20 -7.41
N GLY A 80 -1.45 -12.20 -6.39
CA GLY A 80 -2.39 -11.10 -6.12
C GLY A 80 -1.66 -9.78 -5.92
N CYS A 81 -0.66 -9.75 -5.04
CA CYS A 81 0.15 -8.55 -4.81
C CYS A 81 0.87 -8.06 -6.06
N LYS A 82 1.50 -8.95 -6.84
CA LYS A 82 2.18 -8.55 -8.08
C LYS A 82 1.24 -7.90 -9.09
N ARG A 83 0.04 -8.45 -9.27
CA ARG A 83 -0.99 -7.88 -10.15
C ARG A 83 -1.45 -6.52 -9.64
N GLY A 84 -1.73 -6.41 -8.35
CA GLY A 84 -2.16 -5.18 -7.73
C GLY A 84 -1.11 -4.08 -7.80
N GLU A 85 0.15 -4.39 -7.53
CA GLU A 85 1.24 -3.43 -7.70
C GLU A 85 1.32 -2.93 -9.15
N ALA A 86 1.20 -3.83 -10.13
CA ALA A 86 1.22 -3.46 -11.54
C ALA A 86 0.00 -2.60 -11.94
N GLN A 87 -1.19 -2.89 -11.39
CA GLN A 87 -2.39 -2.10 -11.61
C GLN A 87 -2.26 -0.70 -11.01
N LYS A 88 -1.82 -0.61 -9.75
CA LYS A 88 -1.60 0.68 -9.07
C LYS A 88 -0.54 1.51 -9.79
N THR A 89 0.58 0.93 -10.18
CA THR A 89 1.62 1.63 -10.96
C THR A 89 1.05 2.26 -12.23
N ARG A 90 0.24 1.52 -12.99
CA ARG A 90 -0.41 2.04 -14.19
C ARG A 90 -1.40 3.16 -13.87
N SER A 91 -2.24 2.99 -12.84
CA SER A 91 -3.24 3.99 -12.48
C SER A 91 -2.62 5.31 -11.98
N TRP A 92 -1.42 5.26 -11.43
CA TRP A 92 -0.68 6.44 -10.95
C TRP A 92 0.21 7.11 -12.01
N GLU A 93 0.44 6.45 -13.13
CA GLU A 93 1.40 6.91 -14.15
C GLU A 93 1.17 8.34 -14.62
N LYS A 94 -0.09 8.72 -14.87
CA LYS A 94 -0.44 10.10 -15.31
C LYS A 94 -0.15 11.12 -14.21
N ALA A 95 -0.53 10.82 -12.96
CA ALA A 95 -0.29 11.72 -11.84
C ALA A 95 1.21 11.92 -11.59
N MET A 96 1.99 10.85 -11.65
CA MET A 96 3.44 10.92 -11.52
C MET A 96 4.09 11.73 -12.65
N LYS A 97 3.67 11.53 -13.91
CA LYS A 97 4.14 12.32 -15.04
C LYS A 97 3.83 13.82 -14.89
N ARG A 98 2.64 14.17 -14.35
CA ARG A 98 2.32 15.59 -14.05
C ARG A 98 3.27 16.16 -13.00
N LYS A 99 3.52 15.44 -11.93
CA LYS A 99 4.43 15.90 -10.87
C LYS A 99 5.85 16.13 -11.37
N LEU A 100 6.36 15.22 -12.19
CA LEU A 100 7.66 15.40 -12.85
C LEU A 100 7.68 16.65 -13.76
N ALA A 101 6.59 16.90 -14.50
CA ALA A 101 6.47 18.11 -15.34
C ALA A 101 6.33 19.41 -14.52
N GLU A 102 5.87 19.33 -13.27
CA GLU A 102 5.82 20.43 -12.31
C GLU A 102 7.18 20.70 -11.63
N GLY A 103 8.22 19.92 -11.93
CA GLY A 103 9.58 20.08 -11.39
C GLY A 103 9.87 19.29 -10.12
N TYR A 104 9.06 18.28 -9.81
CA TYR A 104 9.34 17.33 -8.71
C TYR A 104 10.25 16.22 -9.23
N ASP A 105 11.56 16.47 -9.29
CA ASP A 105 12.53 15.56 -9.92
C ASP A 105 12.88 14.33 -9.10
N ASP A 106 12.72 14.38 -7.77
CA ASP A 106 13.06 13.28 -6.86
C ASP A 106 11.83 12.75 -6.12
N ILE A 107 10.92 12.17 -6.89
CA ILE A 107 9.66 11.60 -6.44
C ILE A 107 9.55 10.13 -6.87
N GLU A 108 9.14 9.23 -5.98
CA GLU A 108 8.97 7.81 -6.25
C GLU A 108 7.59 7.32 -5.83
N PHE A 109 6.90 6.62 -6.75
CA PHE A 109 5.63 5.95 -6.44
C PHE A 109 5.89 4.54 -5.92
N VAL A 110 5.29 4.21 -4.78
CA VAL A 110 5.38 2.90 -4.13
C VAL A 110 3.99 2.26 -4.02
N PRO A 111 3.68 1.26 -4.84
CA PRO A 111 2.49 0.43 -4.64
C PRO A 111 2.75 -0.53 -3.47
N PHE A 112 2.18 -0.24 -2.31
CA PHE A 112 2.41 -1.00 -1.08
C PHE A 112 1.30 -2.04 -0.89
N SER A 113 1.53 -3.27 -1.35
CA SER A 113 0.53 -4.33 -1.35
C SER A 113 0.90 -5.49 -0.44
N ILE A 114 -0.07 -5.95 0.37
CA ILE A 114 0.06 -7.13 1.24
C ILE A 114 -1.15 -8.03 1.03
N GLU A 115 -0.94 -9.33 0.87
CA GLU A 115 -2.02 -10.32 0.91
C GLU A 115 -2.48 -10.58 2.35
N VAL A 116 -3.75 -10.85 2.53
CA VAL A 116 -4.33 -11.21 3.84
C VAL A 116 -3.64 -12.40 4.51
N GLY A 117 -3.01 -13.26 3.71
CA GLY A 117 -2.13 -14.33 4.18
C GLY A 117 -0.77 -13.87 4.70
N GLY A 118 -0.48 -12.57 4.72
CA GLY A 118 0.79 -12.01 5.17
C GLY A 118 1.89 -11.98 4.10
N VAL A 119 1.55 -12.24 2.85
CA VAL A 119 2.51 -12.19 1.74
C VAL A 119 2.62 -10.77 1.23
N TRP A 120 3.83 -10.28 1.11
CA TRP A 120 4.14 -8.94 0.65
C TRP A 120 4.35 -8.90 -0.84
N GLY A 121 3.89 -7.83 -1.46
CA GLY A 121 4.26 -7.52 -2.82
C GLY A 121 5.75 -7.19 -2.95
N PRO A 122 6.35 -7.46 -4.11
CA PRO A 122 7.78 -7.21 -4.29
C PRO A 122 8.17 -5.73 -4.14
N ALA A 123 7.33 -4.79 -4.53
CA ALA A 123 7.57 -3.36 -4.34
C ALA A 123 7.45 -2.96 -2.87
N ALA A 124 6.40 -3.42 -2.18
CA ALA A 124 6.22 -3.20 -0.75
C ALA A 124 7.40 -3.73 0.05
N ARG A 125 7.90 -4.92 -0.29
CA ARG A 125 9.04 -5.53 0.39
C ARG A 125 10.33 -4.74 0.18
N ARG A 126 10.65 -4.39 -1.07
CA ARG A 126 11.86 -3.58 -1.36
C ARG A 126 11.83 -2.24 -0.64
N PHE A 127 10.67 -1.57 -0.64
CA PHE A 127 10.51 -0.30 0.05
C PHE A 127 10.72 -0.45 1.56
N PHE A 128 10.09 -1.46 2.18
CA PHE A 128 10.23 -1.73 3.61
C PHE A 128 11.70 -2.02 3.99
N ASP A 129 12.36 -2.91 3.25
CA ASP A 129 13.76 -3.25 3.49
C ASP A 129 14.66 -2.00 3.33
N GLY A 130 14.42 -1.16 2.31
CA GLY A 130 15.13 0.13 2.14
C GLY A 130 14.89 1.14 3.28
N CYS A 131 13.68 1.16 3.86
CA CYS A 131 13.41 1.98 5.05
C CYS A 131 14.19 1.48 6.27
N LEU A 132 14.34 0.16 6.44
CA LEU A 132 15.16 -0.41 7.51
C LEU A 132 16.63 -0.05 7.36
N ASP A 133 17.15 -0.09 6.13
CA ASP A 133 18.54 0.32 5.86
C ASP A 133 18.76 1.81 6.19
N ALA A 134 17.77 2.66 5.90
CA ALA A 134 17.82 4.07 6.27
C ALA A 134 17.74 4.30 7.79
N ALA A 135 17.00 3.45 8.50
CA ALA A 135 16.85 3.53 9.97
C ALA A 135 18.06 2.98 10.72
N ASN A 136 18.90 2.19 10.10
CA ASN A 136 19.94 1.37 10.72
C ASN A 136 21.18 2.15 11.21
N THR A 137 21.16 3.46 11.13
CA THR A 137 22.21 4.31 11.67
C THR A 137 21.89 4.72 13.10
N ASP A 138 22.29 3.97 14.11
CA ASP A 138 22.39 4.40 15.52
C ASP A 138 21.13 4.40 16.40
N ARG A 139 20.15 3.54 16.20
CA ARG A 139 19.08 3.43 17.19
C ARG A 139 19.33 2.27 18.17
N ASP A 140 19.48 2.65 19.43
CA ASP A 140 19.44 1.72 20.57
C ASP A 140 18.15 0.90 20.52
N ILE A 141 18.31 -0.39 20.22
CA ILE A 141 17.21 -1.35 20.02
C ILE A 141 16.53 -1.71 21.34
N ASP A 142 16.98 -1.17 22.46
CA ASP A 142 16.48 -1.43 23.81
C ASP A 142 15.00 -1.12 24.04
N PHE A 143 14.31 -0.54 23.07
CA PHE A 143 12.91 -0.11 23.21
C PHE A 143 11.88 -1.19 22.84
N TYR A 144 12.25 -2.28 22.15
CA TYR A 144 11.30 -3.22 21.55
C TYR A 144 11.35 -4.60 22.21
N HIS A 145 11.13 -4.62 23.52
CA HIS A 145 11.53 -5.73 24.39
C HIS A 145 10.68 -7.00 24.38
N TRP A 146 9.54 -7.07 23.72
CA TRP A 146 8.68 -8.15 24.20
C TRP A 146 8.59 -9.39 23.31
N SER A 147 8.95 -9.32 22.05
CA SER A 147 8.91 -10.52 21.19
C SER A 147 9.83 -10.47 19.99
N SER A 148 10.34 -9.30 19.61
CA SER A 148 11.09 -9.10 18.37
C SER A 148 12.57 -8.94 18.64
N GLN A 149 13.40 -9.63 17.86
CA GLN A 149 14.86 -9.60 18.01
C GLN A 149 15.50 -8.36 17.42
N SER A 150 14.75 -7.62 16.59
CA SER A 150 15.21 -6.41 15.91
C SER A 150 14.06 -5.45 15.64
N PHE A 151 14.38 -4.20 15.33
CA PHE A 151 13.43 -3.19 14.88
C PHE A 151 12.63 -3.68 13.65
N GLY A 152 13.30 -4.29 12.68
CA GLY A 152 12.66 -4.82 11.50
C GLY A 152 11.69 -5.98 11.80
N ASP A 153 12.04 -6.86 12.73
CA ASP A 153 11.16 -7.97 13.13
C ASP A 153 9.94 -7.45 13.88
N PHE A 154 10.09 -6.48 14.78
CA PHE A 154 8.97 -5.82 15.43
C PHE A 154 7.95 -5.30 14.42
N TRP A 155 8.39 -4.57 13.39
CA TRP A 155 7.48 -4.00 12.40
C TRP A 155 6.87 -5.03 11.45
N LYS A 156 7.60 -6.11 11.11
CA LYS A 156 7.03 -7.26 10.39
C LYS A 156 5.93 -7.93 11.20
N ASP A 157 6.15 -8.11 12.50
CA ASP A 157 5.17 -8.69 13.41
C ASP A 157 3.95 -7.78 13.56
N ALA A 158 4.15 -6.47 13.72
CA ALA A 158 3.06 -5.49 13.81
C ALA A 158 2.17 -5.52 12.55
N LEU A 159 2.77 -5.56 11.37
CA LEU A 159 2.03 -5.67 10.10
C LEU A 159 1.35 -7.04 9.95
N SER A 160 1.98 -8.11 10.42
CA SER A 160 1.39 -9.46 10.42
C SER A 160 0.16 -9.55 11.34
N VAL A 161 0.23 -8.93 12.52
CA VAL A 161 -0.91 -8.82 13.44
C VAL A 161 -2.04 -8.02 12.83
N LEU A 162 -1.72 -6.92 12.12
CA LEU A 162 -2.72 -6.14 11.39
C LEU A 162 -3.44 -7.01 10.34
N MET A 163 -2.70 -7.79 9.55
CA MET A 163 -3.28 -8.70 8.56
C MET A 163 -4.14 -9.78 9.20
N ALA A 164 -3.71 -10.35 10.33
CA ALA A 164 -4.49 -11.34 11.08
C ALA A 164 -5.82 -10.73 11.59
N ARG A 165 -5.80 -9.49 12.08
CA ARG A 165 -7.03 -8.76 12.48
C ARG A 165 -7.98 -8.53 11.31
N GLU A 166 -7.47 -8.11 10.16
CA GLU A 166 -8.31 -7.92 8.97
C GLU A 166 -8.89 -9.26 8.50
N ARG A 167 -8.12 -10.34 8.51
CA ARG A 167 -8.62 -11.68 8.20
C ARG A 167 -9.74 -12.11 9.17
N ALA A 168 -9.56 -11.91 10.47
CA ALA A 168 -10.57 -12.23 11.47
C ALA A 168 -11.85 -11.40 11.29
N ARG A 169 -11.71 -10.09 11.03
CA ARG A 169 -12.82 -9.17 10.76
C ARG A 169 -13.67 -9.60 9.58
N ILE A 170 -13.06 -10.15 8.56
CA ILE A 170 -13.74 -10.62 7.36
C ILE A 170 -14.39 -11.98 7.61
N GLY A 171 -13.70 -12.89 8.27
CA GLY A 171 -14.32 -14.15 8.70
C GLY A 171 -15.58 -13.91 9.51
N LEU A 172 -15.57 -12.92 10.41
CA LEU A 172 -16.72 -12.51 11.18
C LEU A 172 -17.84 -11.88 10.32
N ALA A 173 -17.49 -11.04 9.34
CA ALA A 173 -18.45 -10.47 8.40
C ALA A 173 -19.09 -11.55 7.50
N ALA A 174 -18.29 -12.51 7.06
CA ALA A 174 -18.78 -13.66 6.28
C ALA A 174 -19.77 -14.50 7.09
N SER A 175 -19.48 -14.77 8.37
CA SER A 175 -20.36 -15.53 9.26
C SER A 175 -21.71 -14.80 9.55
N LYS A 176 -21.73 -13.47 9.45
CA LYS A 176 -22.95 -12.65 9.62
C LYS A 176 -23.73 -12.43 8.33
N GLY A 177 -23.34 -13.03 7.21
CA GLY A 177 -23.99 -12.82 5.92
C GLY A 177 -23.71 -11.46 5.25
N ASP A 178 -22.81 -10.65 5.83
CA ASP A 178 -22.43 -9.34 5.28
C ASP A 178 -21.41 -9.43 4.15
N TRP A 179 -20.96 -10.63 3.85
CA TRP A 179 -19.94 -10.90 2.86
C TRP A 179 -20.26 -10.39 1.45
N PRO A 180 -21.47 -10.61 0.90
CA PRO A 180 -21.80 -10.13 -0.44
C PRO A 180 -21.71 -8.61 -0.58
N ARG A 181 -22.10 -7.87 0.47
CA ARG A 181 -22.05 -6.39 0.46
C ARG A 181 -20.62 -5.86 0.45
N ARG A 182 -19.70 -6.53 1.14
CA ARG A 182 -18.29 -6.12 1.22
C ARG A 182 -17.54 -6.48 -0.05
N ILE A 183 -17.77 -7.66 -0.61
CA ILE A 183 -17.21 -8.00 -1.93
C ILE A 183 -17.68 -7.01 -3.00
N ALA A 184 -18.97 -6.64 -3.00
CA ALA A 184 -19.50 -5.67 -3.94
C ALA A 184 -18.91 -4.25 -3.75
N ALA A 185 -18.49 -3.88 -2.55
CA ALA A 185 -17.80 -2.63 -2.31
C ALA A 185 -16.36 -2.68 -2.87
N TYR A 186 -15.61 -3.75 -2.60
CA TYR A 186 -14.27 -3.93 -3.16
C TYR A 186 -14.27 -4.06 -4.69
N ALA A 187 -15.26 -4.77 -5.26
CA ALA A 187 -15.39 -4.89 -6.70
C ALA A 187 -15.74 -3.55 -7.39
N ARG A 188 -16.44 -2.65 -6.70
CA ARG A 188 -16.68 -1.28 -7.20
C ARG A 188 -15.41 -0.46 -7.24
N ASP A 189 -14.63 -0.46 -6.17
CA ASP A 189 -13.32 0.22 -6.14
C ASP A 189 -12.41 -0.28 -7.27
N GLU A 190 -12.42 -1.61 -7.54
CA GLU A 190 -11.67 -2.19 -8.66
C GLU A 190 -12.21 -1.78 -10.04
N GLN A 191 -13.54 -1.66 -10.17
CA GLN A 191 -14.18 -1.22 -11.42
C GLN A 191 -13.99 0.26 -11.68
N GLU A 192 -14.02 1.11 -10.66
CA GLU A 192 -13.73 2.53 -10.76
C GLU A 192 -12.27 2.78 -11.16
N ASP A 193 -11.32 2.02 -10.56
CA ASP A 193 -9.91 2.05 -10.98
C ASP A 193 -9.71 1.54 -12.42
N ALA A 194 -10.48 0.53 -12.85
CA ALA A 194 -10.41 -0.01 -14.22
C ALA A 194 -11.09 0.90 -15.26
N ALA A 195 -12.21 1.54 -14.91
CA ALA A 195 -12.92 2.48 -15.79
C ALA A 195 -12.11 3.76 -16.00
N ALA A 196 -11.48 4.28 -14.95
CA ALA A 196 -10.54 5.40 -15.08
C ALA A 196 -9.36 5.09 -16.01
N TYR A 197 -9.08 3.81 -16.24
CA TYR A 197 -8.06 3.36 -17.18
C TYR A 197 -8.58 3.22 -18.63
N ALA A 198 -9.84 2.83 -18.83
CA ALA A 198 -10.40 2.61 -20.17
C ALA A 198 -10.65 3.92 -20.94
N ASP A 199 -10.89 5.01 -20.23
CA ASP A 199 -11.12 6.36 -20.81
C ASP A 199 -9.82 7.16 -21.01
N SER A 200 -8.68 6.54 -20.90
CA SER A 200 -7.34 7.14 -20.97
C SER A 200 -6.57 6.73 -22.20
#